data_093a870718445db8f373f49f2a386391
#
_entry.id   093a870718445db8f373f49f2a386391
#
_cell.length_a   1.000
_cell.length_b   1.000
_cell.length_c   1.000
_cell.angle_alpha   90.00
_cell.angle_beta   90.00
_cell.angle_gamma   90.00
#
_symmetry.space_group_name_H-M   'P 1'
#
loop_
_entity.id
_entity.type
_entity.pdbx_description
1 polymer ?
#
loop_
_entity_poly.entity_id
_entity_poly.type
_entity_poly.pdbx_seq_one_letter_code
_entity_poly.pdbx_strand_id
1 'polypeptide(L)'
;MAARDRHIDIKVPSPHLTPLLTAITHDEDYRLWKKSSKLFFRRGAQPLCHFVRKGSVLIARNEDAFSLGILSAPLALGFTVPLSEHLHLRTMAESEIATLPYEQVMAIVEEKQIWDLVAKHVMFVTNKIFIYNEMLTAPTSFDILRYQLLMLIQEPDEIRASTAAYQYILDRTRLSRSSIMKMLAELKKGHYIQLENGKLQAIHHLPTRF
;
A
#
# COMPACT_ATOMS: atom_id res chain seq x y z
N MET A 1 21.95 -13.88 13.72
CA MET A 1 22.37 -12.58 13.18
C MET A 1 22.13 -12.45 11.67
N ALA A 2 21.20 -13.19 11.06
CA ALA A 2 20.98 -13.22 9.60
C ALA A 2 19.53 -12.91 9.17
N ALA A 3 18.75 -12.19 9.98
CA ALA A 3 17.34 -11.91 9.69
C ALA A 3 17.06 -10.47 9.20
N ARG A 4 18.08 -9.60 9.11
CA ARG A 4 17.90 -8.15 8.83
C ARG A 4 17.96 -7.73 7.36
N ASP A 5 18.38 -8.62 6.47
CA ASP A 5 18.47 -8.35 5.02
C ASP A 5 17.49 -9.18 4.17
N ARG A 6 16.43 -9.70 4.76
CA ARG A 6 15.37 -10.24 3.93
C ARG A 6 14.79 -9.08 3.12
N HIS A 7 14.96 -9.15 1.81
CA HIS A 7 14.13 -8.43 0.85
C HIS A 7 12.67 -8.84 1.14
N ILE A 8 12.03 -8.11 2.05
CA ILE A 8 10.63 -8.36 2.36
C ILE A 8 9.85 -7.72 1.23
N ASP A 9 9.47 -8.54 0.27
CA ASP A 9 8.72 -8.09 -0.89
C ASP A 9 7.24 -7.95 -0.51
N ILE A 10 6.93 -6.90 0.25
CA ILE A 10 5.56 -6.56 0.64
C ILE A 10 4.72 -6.23 -0.59
N LYS A 11 5.35 -5.86 -1.71
CA LYS A 11 4.65 -5.40 -2.91
C LYS A 11 4.24 -6.52 -3.86
N VAL A 12 4.75 -7.73 -3.71
CA VAL A 12 4.27 -8.87 -4.50
C VAL A 12 2.77 -9.08 -4.25
N PRO A 13 1.93 -9.06 -5.28
CA PRO A 13 0.51 -9.35 -5.10
C PRO A 13 0.28 -10.80 -4.66
N SER A 14 -0.84 -11.04 -3.98
CA SER A 14 -1.25 -12.40 -3.64
C SER A 14 -1.40 -13.25 -4.91
N PRO A 15 -0.82 -14.46 -4.97
CA PRO A 15 -1.00 -15.34 -6.12
C PRO A 15 -2.47 -15.78 -6.32
N HIS A 16 -3.30 -15.62 -5.29
CA HIS A 16 -4.71 -15.95 -5.32
C HIS A 16 -5.60 -14.81 -5.83
N LEU A 17 -5.01 -13.65 -6.10
CA LEU A 17 -5.76 -12.43 -6.36
C LEU A 17 -6.37 -12.40 -7.76
N THR A 18 -5.59 -12.74 -8.80
CA THR A 18 -6.11 -12.79 -10.18
C THR A 18 -7.26 -13.79 -10.33
N PRO A 19 -7.16 -15.04 -9.85
CA PRO A 19 -8.31 -15.96 -9.85
C PRO A 19 -9.51 -15.40 -9.08
N LEU A 20 -9.29 -14.70 -7.97
CA LEU A 20 -10.35 -14.12 -7.16
C LEU A 20 -11.08 -12.99 -7.91
N LEU A 21 -10.33 -12.08 -8.54
CA LEU A 21 -10.94 -11.02 -9.36
C LEU A 21 -11.78 -11.61 -10.51
N THR A 22 -11.22 -12.56 -11.25
CA THR A 22 -11.92 -13.23 -12.35
C THR A 22 -13.19 -13.95 -11.90
N ALA A 23 -13.19 -14.49 -10.70
CA ALA A 23 -14.36 -15.19 -10.16
C ALA A 23 -15.48 -14.22 -9.71
N ILE A 24 -15.14 -13.02 -9.24
CA ILE A 24 -16.09 -12.10 -8.60
C ILE A 24 -16.54 -11.00 -9.54
N THR A 25 -15.68 -10.51 -10.43
CA THR A 25 -15.95 -9.34 -11.26
C THR A 25 -16.02 -9.68 -12.74
N HIS A 26 -16.81 -8.89 -13.49
CA HIS A 26 -16.90 -8.91 -14.95
C HIS A 26 -16.32 -7.62 -15.52
N ASP A 27 -16.02 -7.59 -16.82
CA ASP A 27 -15.45 -6.40 -17.48
C ASP A 27 -16.34 -5.16 -17.36
N GLU A 28 -17.65 -5.36 -17.37
CA GLU A 28 -18.66 -4.32 -17.25
C GLU A 28 -18.74 -3.68 -15.86
N ASP A 29 -18.21 -4.31 -14.83
CA ASP A 29 -18.16 -3.77 -13.46
C ASP A 29 -17.09 -2.69 -13.32
N TYR A 30 -16.06 -2.73 -14.18
CA TYR A 30 -14.94 -1.82 -14.09
C TYR A 30 -15.26 -0.44 -14.66
N ARG A 31 -14.83 0.58 -13.92
CA ARG A 31 -14.89 1.98 -14.34
C ARG A 31 -13.50 2.59 -14.29
N LEU A 32 -13.25 3.50 -15.21
CA LEU A 32 -12.01 4.27 -15.25
C LEU A 32 -12.09 5.45 -14.27
N TRP A 33 -11.14 5.48 -13.35
CA TRP A 33 -11.01 6.53 -12.35
C TRP A 33 -9.78 7.36 -12.63
N LYS A 34 -9.96 8.69 -12.67
CA LYS A 34 -8.83 9.63 -12.84
C LYS A 34 -7.95 9.65 -11.60
N LYS A 35 -6.69 10.06 -11.75
CA LYS A 35 -5.79 10.33 -10.63
C LYS A 35 -6.46 11.25 -9.60
N SER A 36 -6.19 11.02 -8.32
CA SER A 36 -6.71 11.75 -7.16
C SER A 36 -8.22 11.58 -6.88
N SER A 37 -8.89 10.65 -7.54
CA SER A 37 -10.26 10.26 -7.19
C SER A 37 -10.31 9.58 -5.82
N LYS A 38 -11.35 9.90 -5.03
CA LYS A 38 -11.59 9.27 -3.72
C LYS A 38 -12.70 8.22 -3.82
N LEU A 39 -12.47 7.05 -3.23
CA LEU A 39 -13.43 5.98 -3.09
C LEU A 39 -13.55 5.60 -1.62
N PHE A 40 -14.76 5.51 -1.13
CA PHE A 40 -15.04 5.15 0.25
C PHE A 40 -15.49 3.69 0.35
N PHE A 41 -15.21 3.04 1.46
CA PHE A 41 -15.60 1.66 1.72
C PHE A 41 -17.08 1.50 2.13
N ARG A 42 -17.85 2.59 2.09
CA ARG A 42 -19.29 2.60 2.35
C ARG A 42 -20.01 3.59 1.44
N ARG A 43 -21.28 3.26 1.16
CA ARG A 43 -22.25 4.17 0.56
C ARG A 43 -23.46 4.21 1.49
N GLY A 44 -23.51 5.21 2.37
CA GLY A 44 -24.45 5.21 3.49
C GLY A 44 -24.19 4.03 4.41
N ALA A 45 -25.21 3.23 4.70
CA ALA A 45 -25.08 2.03 5.52
C ALA A 45 -24.47 0.83 4.79
N GLN A 46 -24.36 0.86 3.45
CA GLN A 46 -23.93 -0.27 2.63
C GLN A 46 -22.40 -0.35 2.55
N PRO A 47 -21.77 -1.45 3.03
CA PRO A 47 -20.35 -1.69 2.85
C PRO A 47 -20.03 -2.00 1.38
N LEU A 48 -18.85 -1.62 0.93
CA LEU A 48 -18.37 -1.79 -0.44
C LEU A 48 -17.04 -2.53 -0.50
N CYS A 49 -16.89 -3.38 -1.51
CA CYS A 49 -15.64 -3.97 -1.93
C CYS A 49 -15.13 -3.26 -3.18
N HIS A 50 -13.81 -3.08 -3.26
CA HIS A 50 -13.14 -2.49 -4.40
C HIS A 50 -12.14 -3.48 -4.99
N PHE A 51 -12.25 -3.71 -6.29
CA PHE A 51 -11.37 -4.58 -7.06
C PHE A 51 -10.63 -3.72 -8.07
N VAL A 52 -9.30 -3.64 -7.94
CA VAL A 52 -8.45 -2.83 -8.81
C VAL A 52 -7.70 -3.76 -9.75
N ARG A 53 -7.99 -3.70 -11.04
CA ARG A 53 -7.28 -4.50 -12.04
C ARG A 53 -6.11 -3.78 -12.70
N LYS A 54 -6.13 -2.42 -12.67
CA LYS A 54 -5.05 -1.57 -13.20
C LYS A 54 -4.91 -0.30 -12.38
N GLY A 55 -3.67 0.19 -12.25
CA GLY A 55 -3.35 1.42 -11.55
C GLY A 55 -2.85 1.19 -10.13
N SER A 56 -2.93 2.23 -9.31
CA SER A 56 -2.49 2.21 -7.91
C SER A 56 -3.36 3.11 -7.04
N VAL A 57 -3.53 2.72 -5.78
CA VAL A 57 -4.34 3.42 -4.80
C VAL A 57 -3.57 3.63 -3.50
N LEU A 58 -3.79 4.76 -2.87
CA LEU A 58 -3.35 5.07 -1.52
C LEU A 58 -4.52 4.77 -0.57
N ILE A 59 -4.27 4.03 0.50
CA ILE A 59 -5.20 3.91 1.62
C ILE A 59 -4.85 5.00 2.63
N ALA A 60 -5.81 5.85 2.97
CA ALA A 60 -5.61 6.94 3.92
C ALA A 60 -6.76 7.06 4.91
N ARG A 61 -6.46 7.60 6.09
CA ARG A 61 -7.49 7.97 7.07
C ARG A 61 -8.18 9.25 6.65
N ASN A 62 -9.47 9.36 7.00
CA ASN A 62 -10.27 10.54 6.67
C ASN A 62 -9.89 11.77 7.51
N GLU A 63 -9.53 11.56 8.78
CA GLU A 63 -9.35 12.62 9.77
C GLU A 63 -8.06 13.44 9.57
N ASP A 64 -6.94 12.77 9.33
CA ASP A 64 -5.61 13.41 9.29
C ASP A 64 -4.84 13.11 8.00
N ALA A 65 -5.50 12.48 7.02
CA ALA A 65 -4.90 12.05 5.76
C ALA A 65 -3.66 11.15 5.92
N PHE A 66 -3.45 10.57 7.12
CA PHE A 66 -2.33 9.65 7.37
C PHE A 66 -2.40 8.48 6.40
N SER A 67 -1.30 8.27 5.70
CA SER A 67 -1.20 7.23 4.68
C SER A 67 -0.85 5.89 5.31
N LEU A 68 -1.73 4.90 5.12
CA LEU A 68 -1.45 3.51 5.52
C LEU A 68 -0.58 2.79 4.49
N GLY A 69 -0.55 3.27 3.25
CA GLY A 69 0.31 2.72 2.21
C GLY A 69 -0.25 2.91 0.80
N ILE A 70 0.65 2.76 -0.18
CA ILE A 70 0.30 2.69 -1.60
C ILE A 70 0.30 1.23 -2.01
N LEU A 71 -0.78 0.83 -2.67
CA LEU A 71 -0.98 -0.51 -3.20
C LEU A 71 -1.14 -0.42 -4.72
N SER A 72 -0.48 -1.32 -5.44
CA SER A 72 -0.58 -1.42 -6.91
C SER A 72 -1.43 -2.62 -7.31
N ALA A 73 -2.17 -2.47 -8.40
CA ALA A 73 -2.98 -3.54 -8.98
C ALA A 73 -2.15 -4.80 -9.30
N PRO A 74 -2.76 -6.00 -9.25
CA PRO A 74 -4.16 -6.26 -8.90
C PRO A 74 -4.44 -6.17 -7.40
N LEU A 75 -5.67 -5.76 -7.00
CA LEU A 75 -6.07 -5.64 -5.59
C LEU A 75 -7.54 -6.05 -5.39
N ALA A 76 -7.81 -6.62 -4.23
CA ALA A 76 -9.17 -6.83 -3.72
C ALA A 76 -9.23 -6.29 -2.29
N LEU A 77 -10.07 -5.31 -2.06
CA LEU A 77 -10.16 -4.56 -0.81
C LEU A 77 -11.61 -4.55 -0.32
N GLY A 78 -11.81 -4.59 0.99
CA GLY A 78 -13.14 -4.58 1.60
C GLY A 78 -13.70 -5.96 1.96
N PHE A 79 -12.94 -7.05 1.73
CA PHE A 79 -13.37 -8.41 2.06
C PHE A 79 -13.43 -8.70 3.55
N THR A 80 -12.48 -8.17 4.30
CA THR A 80 -12.18 -8.68 5.64
C THR A 80 -12.99 -8.05 6.74
N VAL A 81 -13.50 -6.89 6.53
CA VAL A 81 -14.44 -6.18 7.42
C VAL A 81 -14.94 -5.00 6.62
N PRO A 82 -16.15 -4.52 6.80
CA PRO A 82 -16.48 -3.16 6.42
C PRO A 82 -15.45 -2.24 7.07
N LEU A 83 -14.35 -2.02 6.33
CA LEU A 83 -13.27 -1.15 6.74
C LEU A 83 -13.90 0.15 7.16
N SER A 84 -13.47 0.60 8.30
CA SER A 84 -14.05 1.66 9.06
C SER A 84 -14.44 2.85 8.19
N GLU A 85 -15.48 3.52 8.58
CA GLU A 85 -15.91 4.83 8.07
C GLU A 85 -14.75 5.86 8.05
N HIS A 86 -13.63 5.51 8.68
CA HIS A 86 -12.44 6.36 8.82
C HIS A 86 -11.40 6.20 7.71
N LEU A 87 -11.62 5.30 6.74
CA LEU A 87 -10.69 5.07 5.64
C LEU A 87 -11.28 5.40 4.27
N HIS A 88 -10.42 5.82 3.37
CA HIS A 88 -10.74 5.94 1.94
C HIS A 88 -9.57 5.49 1.08
N LEU A 89 -9.88 5.16 -0.17
CA LEU A 89 -8.89 4.99 -1.23
C LEU A 89 -8.75 6.30 -1.99
N ARG A 90 -7.53 6.62 -2.41
CA ARG A 90 -7.24 7.69 -3.35
C ARG A 90 -6.41 7.13 -4.49
N THR A 91 -6.88 7.27 -5.72
CA THR A 91 -6.14 6.84 -6.91
C THR A 91 -4.85 7.66 -7.07
N MET A 92 -3.73 6.98 -7.28
CA MET A 92 -2.42 7.61 -7.46
C MET A 92 -2.06 7.80 -8.95
N ALA A 93 -2.70 7.03 -9.81
CA ALA A 93 -2.67 7.11 -11.27
C ALA A 93 -4.08 6.86 -11.81
N GLU A 94 -4.26 6.95 -13.12
CA GLU A 94 -5.47 6.46 -13.77
C GLU A 94 -5.63 4.97 -13.46
N SER A 95 -6.82 4.57 -12.99
CA SER A 95 -7.05 3.26 -12.40
C SER A 95 -8.38 2.66 -12.87
N GLU A 96 -8.38 1.36 -13.15
CA GLU A 96 -9.59 0.61 -13.47
C GLU A 96 -10.07 -0.13 -12.22
N ILE A 97 -11.25 0.26 -11.70
CA ILE A 97 -11.76 -0.21 -10.41
C ILE A 97 -13.22 -0.63 -10.55
N ALA A 98 -13.53 -1.86 -10.14
CA ALA A 98 -14.88 -2.33 -9.89
C ALA A 98 -15.24 -2.10 -8.43
N THR A 99 -16.44 -1.59 -8.17
CA THR A 99 -16.98 -1.35 -6.83
C THR A 99 -18.31 -2.06 -6.69
N LEU A 100 -18.32 -3.07 -5.82
CA LEU A 100 -19.48 -3.93 -5.59
C LEU A 100 -19.94 -3.86 -4.13
N PRO A 101 -21.24 -3.98 -3.84
CA PRO A 101 -21.75 -4.17 -2.49
C PRO A 101 -21.13 -5.42 -1.85
N TYR A 102 -20.74 -5.32 -0.56
CA TYR A 102 -20.16 -6.45 0.18
C TYR A 102 -21.07 -7.69 0.16
N GLU A 103 -22.37 -7.51 0.36
CA GLU A 103 -23.34 -8.61 0.36
C GLU A 103 -23.41 -9.33 -0.99
N GLN A 104 -23.35 -8.56 -2.09
CA GLN A 104 -23.28 -9.14 -3.44
C GLN A 104 -22.02 -9.97 -3.62
N VAL A 105 -20.88 -9.46 -3.16
CA VAL A 105 -19.61 -10.19 -3.23
C VAL A 105 -19.67 -11.48 -2.43
N MET A 106 -20.23 -11.44 -1.20
CA MET A 106 -20.39 -12.63 -0.38
C MET A 106 -21.34 -13.66 -1.01
N ALA A 107 -22.43 -13.21 -1.63
CA ALA A 107 -23.33 -14.10 -2.37
C ALA A 107 -22.61 -14.81 -3.53
N ILE A 108 -21.78 -14.10 -4.29
CA ILE A 108 -20.96 -14.70 -5.38
C ILE A 108 -19.96 -15.73 -4.82
N VAL A 109 -19.30 -15.40 -3.70
CA VAL A 109 -18.35 -16.31 -3.04
C VAL A 109 -19.02 -17.58 -2.61
N GLU A 110 -20.23 -17.49 -2.04
CA GLU A 110 -21.04 -18.64 -1.61
C GLU A 110 -21.53 -19.46 -2.79
N GLU A 111 -22.14 -18.81 -3.79
CA GLU A 111 -22.66 -19.48 -5.00
C GLU A 111 -21.55 -20.25 -5.74
N LYS A 112 -20.40 -19.63 -5.91
CA LYS A 112 -19.25 -20.24 -6.63
C LYS A 112 -18.38 -21.14 -5.74
N GLN A 113 -18.71 -21.27 -4.45
CA GLN A 113 -17.98 -22.09 -3.48
C GLN A 113 -16.46 -21.81 -3.46
N ILE A 114 -16.07 -20.51 -3.50
CA ILE A 114 -14.66 -20.06 -3.59
C ILE A 114 -14.10 -19.56 -2.26
N TRP A 115 -14.65 -20.00 -1.12
CA TRP A 115 -14.19 -19.64 0.20
C TRP A 115 -12.73 -19.99 0.47
N ASP A 116 -12.24 -21.08 -0.09
CA ASP A 116 -10.83 -21.47 0.01
C ASP A 116 -9.90 -20.45 -0.64
N LEU A 117 -10.30 -19.88 -1.77
CA LEU A 117 -9.57 -18.84 -2.50
C LEU A 117 -9.56 -17.52 -1.70
N VAL A 118 -10.72 -17.13 -1.14
CA VAL A 118 -10.82 -15.97 -0.24
C VAL A 118 -9.94 -16.17 0.98
N ALA A 119 -10.02 -17.33 1.65
CA ALA A 119 -9.23 -17.61 2.84
C ALA A 119 -7.71 -17.52 2.56
N LYS A 120 -7.23 -18.14 1.49
CA LYS A 120 -5.82 -18.08 1.08
C LYS A 120 -5.36 -16.64 0.80
N HIS A 121 -6.21 -15.86 0.13
CA HIS A 121 -5.93 -14.44 -0.11
C HIS A 121 -5.83 -13.66 1.20
N VAL A 122 -6.80 -13.81 2.10
CA VAL A 122 -6.83 -13.13 3.40
C VAL A 122 -5.61 -13.50 4.25
N MET A 123 -5.26 -14.79 4.32
CA MET A 123 -4.05 -15.24 5.03
C MET A 123 -2.78 -14.58 4.48
N PHE A 124 -2.66 -14.49 3.16
CA PHE A 124 -1.53 -13.83 2.51
C PHE A 124 -1.46 -12.33 2.86
N VAL A 125 -2.59 -11.62 2.80
CA VAL A 125 -2.68 -10.19 3.15
C VAL A 125 -2.39 -9.98 4.64
N THR A 126 -2.92 -10.83 5.52
CA THR A 126 -2.69 -10.76 6.96
C THR A 126 -1.20 -10.89 7.29
N ASN A 127 -0.49 -11.83 6.66
CA ASN A 127 0.96 -11.95 6.84
C ASN A 127 1.70 -10.67 6.44
N LYS A 128 1.30 -10.02 5.35
CA LYS A 128 1.87 -8.73 4.93
C LYS A 128 1.62 -7.60 5.94
N ILE A 129 0.43 -7.57 6.53
CA ILE A 129 0.09 -6.58 7.57
C ILE A 129 0.99 -6.76 8.78
N PHE A 130 1.26 -7.99 9.22
CA PHE A 130 2.19 -8.26 10.32
C PHE A 130 3.61 -7.78 10.00
N ILE A 131 4.12 -8.11 8.82
CA ILE A 131 5.44 -7.66 8.36
C ILE A 131 5.51 -6.13 8.31
N TYR A 132 4.49 -5.47 7.78
CA TYR A 132 4.43 -4.00 7.72
C TYR A 132 4.37 -3.38 9.11
N ASN A 133 3.62 -3.98 10.03
CA ASN A 133 3.60 -3.53 11.42
C ASN A 133 4.98 -3.64 12.09
N GLU A 134 5.71 -4.74 11.88
CA GLU A 134 7.10 -4.87 12.35
C GLU A 134 8.00 -3.73 11.85
N MET A 135 7.85 -3.34 10.59
CA MET A 135 8.62 -2.25 10.00
C MET A 135 8.29 -0.89 10.64
N LEU A 136 7.01 -0.63 10.93
CA LEU A 136 6.56 0.63 11.54
C LEU A 136 6.90 0.73 13.03
N THR A 137 7.05 -0.41 13.70
CA THR A 137 7.39 -0.51 15.13
C THR A 137 8.85 -0.88 15.37
N ALA A 138 9.71 -0.72 14.36
CA ALA A 138 11.14 -1.01 14.48
C ALA A 138 11.79 -0.21 15.62
N PRO A 139 12.83 -0.76 16.28
CA PRO A 139 13.34 -0.22 17.54
C PRO A 139 13.89 1.20 17.46
N THR A 140 14.41 1.61 16.31
CA THR A 140 15.00 2.94 16.15
C THR A 140 14.32 3.75 15.06
N SER A 141 14.37 5.06 15.17
CA SER A 141 13.90 5.99 14.13
C SER A 141 14.61 5.76 12.79
N PHE A 142 15.87 5.35 12.84
CA PHE A 142 16.65 5.02 11.65
C PHE A 142 16.15 3.73 10.98
N ASP A 143 15.84 2.68 11.75
CA ASP A 143 15.28 1.45 11.21
C ASP A 143 13.94 1.71 10.50
N ILE A 144 13.07 2.52 11.11
CA ILE A 144 11.80 2.94 10.50
C ILE A 144 12.05 3.68 9.18
N LEU A 145 12.94 4.67 9.17
CA LEU A 145 13.29 5.42 7.97
C LEU A 145 13.90 4.52 6.89
N ARG A 146 14.79 3.61 7.27
CA ARG A 146 15.42 2.63 6.38
C ARG A 146 14.36 1.77 5.66
N TYR A 147 13.38 1.26 6.39
CA TYR A 147 12.29 0.50 5.79
C TYR A 147 11.45 1.35 4.83
N GLN A 148 11.16 2.60 5.17
CA GLN A 148 10.41 3.49 4.29
C GLN A 148 11.18 3.82 3.01
N LEU A 149 12.50 3.95 3.05
CA LEU A 149 13.33 4.13 1.86
C LEU A 149 13.32 2.88 0.96
N LEU A 150 13.40 1.68 1.56
CA LEU A 150 13.29 0.42 0.83
C LEU A 150 11.90 0.22 0.20
N MET A 151 10.86 0.73 0.82
CA MET A 151 9.51 0.75 0.24
C MET A 151 9.40 1.77 -0.89
N LEU A 152 9.95 2.98 -0.69
CA LEU A 152 9.88 4.06 -1.69
C LEU A 152 10.59 3.68 -2.98
N ILE A 153 11.76 3.03 -2.91
CA ILE A 153 12.51 2.65 -4.12
C ILE A 153 11.77 1.61 -4.97
N GLN A 154 10.86 0.85 -4.36
CA GLN A 154 10.02 -0.14 -5.05
C GLN A 154 8.71 0.46 -5.57
N GLU A 155 8.41 1.74 -5.30
CA GLU A 155 7.24 2.40 -5.88
C GLU A 155 7.39 2.57 -7.40
N PRO A 156 6.27 2.57 -8.15
CA PRO A 156 6.29 2.92 -9.56
C PRO A 156 7.02 4.25 -9.84
N ASP A 157 7.68 4.35 -10.98
CA ASP A 157 8.48 5.52 -11.37
C ASP A 157 7.71 6.83 -11.27
N GLU A 158 6.43 6.83 -11.67
CA GLU A 158 5.55 8.01 -11.57
C GLU A 158 5.39 8.51 -10.13
N ILE A 159 5.29 7.59 -9.18
CA ILE A 159 5.17 7.91 -7.74
C ILE A 159 6.51 8.43 -7.22
N ARG A 160 7.61 7.76 -7.53
CA ARG A 160 8.97 8.19 -7.13
C ARG A 160 9.32 9.56 -7.72
N ALA A 161 8.97 9.78 -8.99
CA ALA A 161 9.22 11.04 -9.68
C ALA A 161 8.35 12.21 -9.17
N SER A 162 7.21 11.93 -8.55
CA SER A 162 6.28 12.95 -8.04
C SER A 162 6.36 13.20 -6.54
N THR A 163 7.05 12.34 -5.77
CA THR A 163 7.01 12.38 -4.30
C THR A 163 8.41 12.61 -3.71
N ALA A 164 8.55 13.64 -2.88
CA ALA A 164 9.78 13.85 -2.14
C ALA A 164 9.96 12.76 -1.05
N ALA A 165 11.18 12.25 -0.87
CA ALA A 165 11.46 11.17 0.06
C ALA A 165 11.05 11.53 1.50
N TYR A 166 11.33 12.77 1.95
CA TYR A 166 10.93 13.21 3.29
C TYR A 166 9.40 13.20 3.48
N GLN A 167 8.65 13.63 2.47
CA GLN A 167 7.19 13.66 2.53
C GLN A 167 6.61 12.25 2.54
N TYR A 168 7.15 11.35 1.70
CA TYR A 168 6.75 9.95 1.68
C TYR A 168 6.89 9.29 3.06
N ILE A 169 8.00 9.58 3.77
CA ILE A 169 8.26 9.04 5.11
C ILE A 169 7.38 9.71 6.16
N LEU A 170 7.24 11.03 6.10
CA LEU A 170 6.44 11.81 7.05
C LEU A 170 4.98 11.38 7.06
N ASP A 171 4.40 11.15 5.88
CA ASP A 171 2.99 10.77 5.72
C ASP A 171 2.67 9.37 6.25
N ARG A 172 3.70 8.54 6.50
CA ARG A 172 3.57 7.10 6.85
C ARG A 172 4.14 6.74 8.20
N THR A 173 4.77 7.68 8.88
CA THR A 173 5.44 7.43 10.16
C THR A 173 5.11 8.49 11.18
N ARG A 174 5.48 8.25 12.43
CA ARG A 174 5.39 9.24 13.50
C ARG A 174 6.72 10.00 13.72
N LEU A 175 7.65 9.88 12.76
CA LEU A 175 8.93 10.60 12.83
C LEU A 175 8.72 12.09 12.60
N SER A 176 9.46 12.92 13.32
CA SER A 176 9.45 14.36 13.10
C SER A 176 10.13 14.71 11.77
N ARG A 177 9.65 15.78 11.13
CA ARG A 177 10.27 16.31 9.89
C ARG A 177 11.76 16.57 10.05
N SER A 178 12.16 17.16 11.19
CA SER A 178 13.57 17.47 11.47
C SER A 178 14.43 16.20 11.56
N SER A 179 13.94 15.16 12.24
CA SER A 179 14.64 13.86 12.32
C SER A 179 14.79 13.20 10.95
N ILE A 180 13.71 13.19 10.15
CA ILE A 180 13.75 12.66 8.78
C ILE A 180 14.79 13.41 7.94
N MET A 181 14.73 14.74 7.91
CA MET A 181 15.62 15.56 7.10
C MET A 181 17.08 15.40 7.51
N LYS A 182 17.37 15.32 8.82
CA LYS A 182 18.72 15.07 9.33
C LYS A 182 19.25 13.74 8.82
N MET A 183 18.51 12.65 9.02
CA MET A 183 18.94 11.31 8.60
C MET A 183 19.10 11.20 7.06
N LEU A 184 18.21 11.80 6.28
CA LEU A 184 18.33 11.83 4.81
C LEU A 184 19.57 12.60 4.35
N ALA A 185 19.90 13.73 5.01
CA ALA A 185 21.09 14.53 4.69
C ALA A 185 22.37 13.75 4.98
N GLU A 186 22.44 13.04 6.09
CA GLU A 186 23.58 12.21 6.45
C GLU A 186 23.75 11.01 5.51
N LEU A 187 22.64 10.33 5.16
CA LEU A 187 22.67 9.24 4.18
C LEU A 187 23.14 9.73 2.79
N LYS A 188 22.70 10.91 2.35
CA LYS A 188 23.16 11.52 1.10
C LYS A 188 24.63 11.88 1.15
N LYS A 189 25.09 12.50 2.25
CA LYS A 189 26.50 12.87 2.48
C LYS A 189 27.42 11.65 2.48
N GLY A 190 26.98 10.54 3.06
CA GLY A 190 27.71 9.27 3.08
C GLY A 190 27.60 8.45 1.79
N HIS A 191 26.97 8.98 0.73
CA HIS A 191 26.74 8.29 -0.54
C HIS A 191 25.95 6.98 -0.41
N TYR A 192 25.16 6.80 0.66
CA TYR A 192 24.30 5.63 0.84
C TYR A 192 23.06 5.68 -0.06
N ILE A 193 22.56 6.90 -0.33
CA ILE A 193 21.40 7.15 -1.19
C ILE A 193 21.70 8.29 -2.16
N GLN A 194 21.03 8.25 -3.31
CA GLN A 194 21.02 9.35 -4.27
C GLN A 194 19.68 10.07 -4.21
N LEU A 195 19.71 11.38 -3.91
CA LEU A 195 18.55 12.25 -3.92
C LEU A 195 18.75 13.37 -4.93
N GLU A 196 17.77 13.54 -5.84
CA GLU A 196 17.70 14.66 -6.78
C GLU A 196 16.40 15.45 -6.53
N ASN A 197 16.53 16.74 -6.25
CA ASN A 197 15.38 17.59 -5.89
C ASN A 197 14.50 17.00 -4.77
N GLY A 198 15.14 16.31 -3.80
CA GLY A 198 14.46 15.65 -2.69
C GLY A 198 13.81 14.30 -3.03
N LYS A 199 13.90 13.83 -4.28
CA LYS A 199 13.34 12.57 -4.75
C LYS A 199 14.38 11.46 -4.73
N LEU A 200 13.99 10.27 -4.29
CA LEU A 200 14.90 9.11 -4.21
C LEU A 200 15.12 8.51 -5.60
N GLN A 201 16.37 8.55 -6.05
CA GLN A 201 16.79 7.97 -7.33
C GLN A 201 17.34 6.56 -7.16
N ALA A 202 18.25 6.40 -6.19
CA ALA A 202 18.89 5.12 -5.92
C ALA A 202 19.23 4.92 -4.44
N ILE A 203 19.31 3.68 -4.05
CA ILE A 203 19.89 3.21 -2.80
C ILE A 203 21.11 2.37 -3.17
N HIS A 204 22.30 2.79 -2.75
CA HIS A 204 23.52 2.05 -3.01
C HIS A 204 23.76 1.02 -1.91
N HIS A 205 23.67 1.44 -0.67
CA HIS A 205 23.77 0.59 0.52
C HIS A 205 23.16 1.33 1.71
N LEU A 206 22.41 0.65 2.55
CA LEU A 206 21.92 1.24 3.79
C LEU A 206 22.65 0.62 4.98
N PRO A 207 23.27 1.43 5.87
CA PRO A 207 23.96 0.90 7.03
C PRO A 207 22.97 0.19 7.96
N THR A 208 23.47 -0.79 8.71
CA THR A 208 22.65 -1.53 9.70
C THR A 208 22.49 -0.77 11.03
N ARG A 209 23.33 0.24 11.27
CA ARG A 209 23.28 1.15 12.44
C ARG A 209 23.68 2.55 12.00
N PHE A 210 23.07 3.54 12.68
CA PHE A 210 23.28 4.95 12.36
C PHE A 210 23.38 5.76 13.65
#